data_ef6f2f42626bb591432d7e4cebb45d3e
#
_entry.id   ef6f2f42626bb591432d7e4cebb45d3e
#
_cell.length_a   1.000
_cell.length_b   1.000
_cell.length_c   1.000
_cell.angle_alpha   90.00
_cell.angle_beta   90.00
_cell.angle_gamma   90.00
#
_symmetry.space_group_name_H-M   'P 1'
#
loop_
_entity.id
_entity.type
_entity.pdbx_description
1 polymer ?
#
loop_
_entity_poly.entity_id
_entity_poly.type
_entity_poly.pdbx_seq_one_letter_code
_entity_poly.pdbx_strand_id
1 'polypeptide(L)'
;MSAPFDRVIVGEVVTNDTIIPCGYVAVRGETIAAIGEGSPPPAGETIDHSGKLILPGLVDGHMHTSSSTGWPGIETATKSAAAGGVTTCVDMPYDVPRPVTDAAILADKIGWVERTAHVDMALYGTITKTGGIGAIPGLAAGGISAFKLSTYEYDAVRFPRIDHPTMLAAFREIAKTGLPVAIHNEDQELVEMLTAQARAEGRTEPIMHCRTRPPLAETMADLEIFEMALETGAHVHIAHSSLSRGFAIAETFRGMGAQATGEACIQYLCMTEDDIVRLGGKGKCNPPFRTADEVERMWQCLTAGKIAYVSTDHAPWPIDRKTLPDIFANGAGLTGMQSFAPLMFSLLQERGLSPTLLATWCAERSAKMHGLWPRKGALRVGSDADLCVLERGDFVFDEAEIQDRPEMRWSPYHGRPMRARVVATFLRGALIWDGASVLAKPGNGRFVRRAAH
;
A
#
# COMPACT_ATOMS: atom_id res chain seq x y z
N MET A 1 26.56 -32.60 15.49
CA MET A 1 26.47 -31.12 15.66
C MET A 1 25.23 -30.70 14.94
N SER A 2 24.34 -29.92 15.57
CA SER A 2 23.19 -29.35 14.88
C SER A 2 23.67 -28.42 13.76
N ALA A 3 22.93 -28.35 12.64
CA ALA A 3 23.22 -27.42 11.55
C ALA A 3 23.21 -25.96 12.08
N PRO A 4 24.10 -25.08 11.59
CA PRO A 4 24.22 -23.72 12.11
C PRO A 4 23.01 -22.83 11.76
N PHE A 5 22.20 -23.23 10.77
CA PHE A 5 20.99 -22.55 10.30
C PHE A 5 19.82 -23.52 10.22
N ASP A 6 18.61 -23.00 10.43
CA ASP A 6 17.40 -23.80 10.30
C ASP A 6 17.06 -24.01 8.82
N ARG A 7 17.16 -22.95 8.02
CA ARG A 7 16.91 -22.96 6.58
C ARG A 7 17.93 -22.14 5.82
N VAL A 8 18.15 -22.54 4.57
CA VAL A 8 18.85 -21.74 3.56
C VAL A 8 18.00 -21.72 2.30
N ILE A 9 17.71 -20.53 1.82
CA ILE A 9 16.97 -20.29 0.58
C ILE A 9 17.98 -19.82 -0.47
N VAL A 10 18.10 -20.57 -1.57
CA VAL A 10 19.08 -20.34 -2.65
C VAL A 10 18.42 -19.74 -3.87
N GLY A 11 19.03 -18.73 -4.49
CA GLY A 11 18.53 -18.07 -5.70
C GLY A 11 19.29 -16.79 -6.03
N GLU A 12 18.75 -15.96 -6.92
CA GLU A 12 19.29 -14.62 -7.15
C GLU A 12 18.79 -13.69 -6.04
N VAL A 13 19.66 -13.33 -5.11
CA VAL A 13 19.28 -12.45 -3.99
C VAL A 13 19.32 -10.99 -4.45
N VAL A 14 18.17 -10.32 -4.37
CA VAL A 14 17.98 -8.93 -4.79
C VAL A 14 17.77 -8.06 -3.56
N THR A 15 18.77 -7.28 -3.22
CA THR A 15 18.65 -6.26 -2.17
C THR A 15 18.21 -4.90 -2.78
N ASN A 16 18.16 -3.85 -2.00
CA ASN A 16 17.84 -2.50 -2.48
C ASN A 16 18.94 -1.86 -3.36
N ASP A 17 20.16 -2.41 -3.35
CA ASP A 17 21.33 -1.84 -4.02
C ASP A 17 22.09 -2.82 -4.92
N THR A 18 21.91 -4.13 -4.72
CA THR A 18 22.67 -5.13 -5.48
C THR A 18 21.86 -6.39 -5.80
N ILE A 19 22.35 -7.15 -6.78
CA ILE A 19 21.87 -8.49 -7.13
C ILE A 19 23.04 -9.46 -6.96
N ILE A 20 22.82 -10.53 -6.19
CA ILE A 20 23.80 -11.62 -5.99
C ILE A 20 23.30 -12.83 -6.82
N PRO A 21 23.89 -13.10 -8.00
CA PRO A 21 23.33 -14.07 -8.96
C PRO A 21 23.24 -15.51 -8.44
N CYS A 22 24.22 -15.95 -7.68
CA CYS A 22 24.27 -17.27 -7.05
C CYS A 22 24.23 -17.10 -5.53
N GLY A 23 23.19 -16.38 -5.07
CA GLY A 23 23.06 -15.97 -3.68
C GLY A 23 22.31 -16.99 -2.82
N TYR A 24 22.40 -16.76 -1.51
CA TYR A 24 21.57 -17.45 -0.53
C TYR A 24 21.18 -16.52 0.63
N VAL A 25 20.05 -16.82 1.25
CA VAL A 25 19.60 -16.25 2.50
C VAL A 25 19.50 -17.36 3.54
N ALA A 26 20.32 -17.28 4.60
CA ALA A 26 20.31 -18.25 5.70
C ALA A 26 19.49 -17.72 6.87
N VAL A 27 18.60 -18.55 7.41
CA VAL A 27 17.62 -18.21 8.43
C VAL A 27 17.90 -18.97 9.72
N ARG A 28 17.78 -18.28 10.85
CA ARG A 28 17.79 -18.88 12.19
C ARG A 28 16.61 -18.33 12.98
N GLY A 29 15.74 -19.23 13.44
CA GLY A 29 14.46 -18.83 14.03
C GLY A 29 13.62 -18.02 13.05
N GLU A 30 13.29 -16.79 13.41
CA GLU A 30 12.48 -15.90 12.61
C GLU A 30 13.29 -14.86 11.81
N THR A 31 14.63 -14.87 11.92
CA THR A 31 15.48 -13.79 11.39
C THR A 31 16.47 -14.26 10.34
N ILE A 32 16.88 -13.33 9.48
CA ILE A 32 17.99 -13.53 8.56
C ILE A 32 19.29 -13.56 9.38
N ALA A 33 20.02 -14.67 9.31
CA ALA A 33 21.25 -14.87 10.05
C ALA A 33 22.51 -14.69 9.16
N ALA A 34 22.40 -14.93 7.85
CA ALA A 34 23.46 -14.65 6.88
C ALA A 34 22.88 -14.45 5.48
N ILE A 35 23.58 -13.68 4.66
CA ILE A 35 23.39 -13.55 3.22
C ILE A 35 24.75 -13.73 2.59
N GLY A 36 24.85 -14.50 1.51
CA GLY A 36 26.11 -14.73 0.85
C GLY A 36 25.97 -15.18 -0.60
N GLU A 37 27.11 -15.48 -1.21
CA GLU A 37 27.25 -15.92 -2.59
C GLU A 37 27.93 -17.27 -2.65
N GLY A 38 27.66 -18.08 -3.68
CA GLY A 38 28.27 -19.37 -3.93
C GLY A 38 27.63 -20.52 -3.15
N SER A 39 28.44 -21.47 -2.63
CA SER A 39 27.93 -22.65 -1.96
C SER A 39 27.20 -22.29 -0.67
N PRO A 40 25.92 -22.69 -0.50
CA PRO A 40 25.19 -22.40 0.71
C PRO A 40 25.77 -23.14 1.93
N PRO A 41 25.74 -22.55 3.13
CA PRO A 41 26.17 -23.18 4.35
C PRO A 41 25.26 -24.36 4.74
N PRO A 42 25.74 -25.32 5.57
CA PRO A 42 24.90 -26.39 6.08
C PRO A 42 23.68 -25.84 6.86
N ALA A 43 22.50 -26.39 6.57
CA ALA A 43 21.24 -26.03 7.22
C ALA A 43 20.40 -27.30 7.48
N GLY A 44 19.39 -27.17 8.34
CA GLY A 44 18.39 -28.20 8.53
C GLY A 44 17.58 -28.49 7.28
N GLU A 45 17.30 -27.42 6.51
CA GLU A 45 16.57 -27.46 5.24
C GLU A 45 17.23 -26.52 4.22
N THR A 46 17.41 -26.98 2.98
CA THR A 46 17.83 -26.13 1.85
C THR A 46 16.70 -26.07 0.83
N ILE A 47 16.23 -24.87 0.53
CA ILE A 47 15.15 -24.62 -0.44
C ILE A 47 15.77 -23.99 -1.68
N ASP A 48 15.69 -24.71 -2.80
CA ASP A 48 16.32 -24.29 -4.07
C ASP A 48 15.33 -23.50 -4.94
N HIS A 49 15.62 -22.23 -5.11
CA HIS A 49 15.00 -21.31 -6.05
C HIS A 49 16.01 -20.77 -7.07
N SER A 50 17.00 -21.58 -7.46
CA SER A 50 17.99 -21.22 -8.49
C SER A 50 17.32 -20.67 -9.75
N GLY A 51 17.85 -19.57 -10.27
CA GLY A 51 17.28 -18.85 -11.43
C GLY A 51 16.05 -17.98 -11.12
N LYS A 52 15.59 -17.96 -9.86
CA LYS A 52 14.51 -17.10 -9.41
C LYS A 52 15.04 -15.95 -8.54
N LEU A 53 14.31 -14.84 -8.51
CA LEU A 53 14.64 -13.68 -7.70
C LEU A 53 14.14 -13.88 -6.27
N ILE A 54 15.03 -13.67 -5.30
CA ILE A 54 14.70 -13.60 -3.87
C ILE A 54 14.78 -12.13 -3.46
N LEU A 55 13.63 -11.51 -3.25
CA LEU A 55 13.49 -10.12 -2.80
C LEU A 55 13.14 -10.08 -1.31
N PRO A 56 13.32 -8.94 -0.62
CA PRO A 56 12.65 -8.74 0.66
C PRO A 56 11.14 -8.89 0.48
N GLY A 57 10.48 -9.43 1.48
CA GLY A 57 9.02 -9.40 1.51
C GLY A 57 8.52 -7.98 1.36
N LEU A 58 7.56 -7.75 0.47
CA LEU A 58 7.06 -6.41 0.20
C LEU A 58 6.32 -5.85 1.42
N VAL A 59 6.36 -4.53 1.55
CA VAL A 59 5.65 -3.75 2.58
C VAL A 59 4.69 -2.82 1.86
N ASP A 60 3.41 -3.19 1.83
CA ASP A 60 2.39 -2.33 1.25
C ASP A 60 1.97 -1.26 2.28
N GLY A 61 2.34 -0.02 2.02
CA GLY A 61 2.14 1.11 2.93
C GLY A 61 0.71 1.66 2.94
N HIS A 62 -0.17 1.17 2.06
CA HIS A 62 -1.53 1.69 1.92
C HIS A 62 -2.48 0.61 1.41
N MET A 63 -3.33 0.11 2.28
CA MET A 63 -4.41 -0.80 1.90
C MET A 63 -5.64 -0.63 2.81
N HIS A 64 -6.77 -1.17 2.36
CA HIS A 64 -8.05 -1.17 3.06
C HIS A 64 -8.56 -2.61 3.20
N THR A 65 -8.34 -3.25 4.34
CA THR A 65 -8.86 -4.60 4.58
C THR A 65 -10.35 -4.62 4.91
N SER A 66 -10.83 -3.55 5.54
CA SER A 66 -12.09 -3.57 6.29
C SER A 66 -13.07 -2.47 5.90
N SER A 67 -12.78 -1.68 4.86
CA SER A 67 -13.59 -0.53 4.45
C SER A 67 -14.97 -0.90 3.89
N SER A 68 -15.10 -2.06 3.24
CA SER A 68 -16.38 -2.54 2.69
C SER A 68 -16.87 -3.83 3.36
N THR A 69 -15.97 -4.59 3.96
CA THR A 69 -16.20 -5.96 4.44
C THR A 69 -16.23 -6.09 5.95
N GLY A 70 -15.84 -5.03 6.65
CA GLY A 70 -15.57 -5.07 8.09
C GLY A 70 -14.32 -5.89 8.43
N TRP A 71 -14.01 -6.03 9.70
CA TRP A 71 -12.79 -6.70 10.17
C TRP A 71 -12.59 -8.16 9.71
N PRO A 72 -13.62 -8.95 9.38
CA PRO A 72 -13.42 -10.24 8.69
C PRO A 72 -12.70 -10.15 7.35
N GLY A 73 -12.62 -8.96 6.74
CA GLY A 73 -11.83 -8.70 5.53
C GLY A 73 -10.32 -8.80 5.74
N ILE A 74 -9.82 -8.66 6.98
CA ILE A 74 -8.41 -8.82 7.32
C ILE A 74 -7.90 -10.19 6.88
N GLU A 75 -8.65 -11.26 7.15
CA GLU A 75 -8.25 -12.61 6.76
C GLU A 75 -8.04 -12.73 5.25
N THR A 76 -9.03 -12.31 4.44
CA THR A 76 -8.99 -12.52 3.00
C THR A 76 -8.00 -11.60 2.29
N ALA A 77 -7.94 -10.32 2.68
CA ALA A 77 -6.96 -9.39 2.12
C ALA A 77 -5.51 -9.82 2.42
N THR A 78 -5.25 -10.38 3.61
CA THR A 78 -3.92 -10.88 3.97
C THR A 78 -3.57 -12.22 3.32
N LYS A 79 -4.54 -13.02 2.86
CA LYS A 79 -4.29 -14.15 1.95
C LYS A 79 -3.82 -13.65 0.58
N SER A 80 -4.51 -12.66 0.01
CA SER A 80 -4.09 -12.03 -1.25
C SER A 80 -2.70 -11.38 -1.12
N ALA A 81 -2.37 -10.82 0.04
CA ALA A 81 -1.05 -10.26 0.32
C ALA A 81 0.03 -11.35 0.27
N ALA A 82 -0.16 -12.48 0.95
CA ALA A 82 0.77 -13.61 0.91
C ALA A 82 1.01 -14.10 -0.52
N ALA A 83 -0.05 -14.25 -1.32
CA ALA A 83 0.04 -14.67 -2.72
C ALA A 83 0.67 -13.58 -3.62
N GLY A 84 0.61 -12.31 -3.24
CA GLY A 84 1.22 -11.16 -3.93
C GLY A 84 2.66 -10.85 -3.54
N GLY A 85 3.29 -11.65 -2.66
CA GLY A 85 4.66 -11.42 -2.18
C GLY A 85 4.76 -10.34 -1.09
N VAL A 86 3.62 -9.88 -0.55
CA VAL A 86 3.55 -8.88 0.51
C VAL A 86 3.56 -9.61 1.87
N THR A 87 4.52 -9.27 2.70
CA THR A 87 4.69 -9.86 4.04
C THR A 87 4.27 -8.93 5.17
N THR A 88 4.14 -7.65 4.85
CA THR A 88 3.69 -6.64 5.82
C THR A 88 2.74 -5.66 5.13
N CYS A 89 1.56 -5.51 5.72
CA CYS A 89 0.54 -4.58 5.26
C CYS A 89 0.40 -3.43 6.26
N VAL A 90 0.18 -2.21 5.75
CA VAL A 90 -0.17 -1.06 6.59
C VAL A 90 -1.60 -0.68 6.29
N ASP A 91 -2.51 -1.01 7.20
CA ASP A 91 -3.95 -0.94 6.97
C ASP A 91 -4.54 0.39 7.42
N MET A 92 -5.34 0.98 6.55
CA MET A 92 -6.02 2.26 6.75
C MET A 92 -7.10 2.17 7.84
N PRO A 93 -7.46 3.28 8.50
CA PRO A 93 -8.32 3.27 9.67
C PRO A 93 -9.81 3.35 9.37
N TYR A 94 -10.21 3.42 8.10
CA TYR A 94 -11.59 3.70 7.68
C TYR A 94 -12.48 2.45 7.61
N ASP A 95 -12.57 1.74 8.71
CA ASP A 95 -13.24 0.45 8.83
C ASP A 95 -14.77 0.55 8.97
N VAL A 96 -15.44 -0.50 8.58
CA VAL A 96 -16.84 -0.78 8.91
C VAL A 96 -16.86 -1.71 10.13
N PRO A 97 -17.72 -1.51 11.13
CA PRO A 97 -18.73 -0.43 11.25
C PRO A 97 -18.19 0.87 11.84
N ARG A 98 -16.96 0.90 12.30
CA ARG A 98 -16.35 2.07 12.98
C ARG A 98 -14.88 2.24 12.64
N PRO A 99 -14.45 3.46 12.33
CA PRO A 99 -13.05 3.77 12.06
C PRO A 99 -12.21 3.72 13.36
N VAL A 100 -10.88 3.61 13.22
CA VAL A 100 -9.94 3.53 14.35
C VAL A 100 -9.67 4.92 14.91
N THR A 101 -10.59 5.40 15.75
CA THR A 101 -10.59 6.78 16.29
C THR A 101 -10.11 6.90 17.73
N ASP A 102 -9.90 5.78 18.41
CA ASP A 102 -9.41 5.75 19.79
C ASP A 102 -8.65 4.46 20.11
N ALA A 103 -8.03 4.43 21.30
CA ALA A 103 -7.20 3.32 21.74
C ALA A 103 -8.00 2.02 21.98
N ALA A 104 -9.29 2.10 22.32
CA ALA A 104 -10.12 0.91 22.55
C ALA A 104 -10.45 0.23 21.22
N ILE A 105 -10.86 1.01 20.20
CA ILE A 105 -11.11 0.51 18.84
C ILE A 105 -9.81 -0.05 18.24
N LEU A 106 -8.68 0.62 18.47
CA LEU A 106 -7.37 0.12 18.03
C LEU A 106 -7.06 -1.24 18.65
N ALA A 107 -7.27 -1.39 19.95
CA ALA A 107 -7.03 -2.66 20.67
C ALA A 107 -7.94 -3.79 20.11
N ASP A 108 -9.20 -3.49 19.82
CA ASP A 108 -10.13 -4.45 19.19
C ASP A 108 -9.62 -4.89 17.81
N LYS A 109 -9.17 -3.92 16.97
CA LYS A 109 -8.63 -4.23 15.63
C LYS A 109 -7.34 -5.03 15.72
N ILE A 110 -6.43 -4.71 16.64
CA ILE A 110 -5.22 -5.51 16.92
C ILE A 110 -5.62 -6.96 17.25
N GLY A 111 -6.61 -7.14 18.12
CA GLY A 111 -7.11 -8.48 18.45
C GLY A 111 -7.66 -9.24 17.24
N TRP A 112 -8.24 -8.56 16.24
CA TRP A 112 -8.64 -9.18 14.98
C TRP A 112 -7.43 -9.54 14.11
N VAL A 113 -6.45 -8.67 13.98
CA VAL A 113 -5.19 -8.95 13.27
C VAL A 113 -4.55 -10.22 13.80
N GLU A 114 -4.34 -10.31 15.12
CA GLU A 114 -3.66 -11.43 15.76
C GLU A 114 -4.42 -12.76 15.67
N ARG A 115 -5.74 -12.71 15.48
CA ARG A 115 -6.54 -13.93 15.30
C ARG A 115 -6.70 -14.36 13.84
N THR A 116 -6.63 -13.45 12.87
CA THR A 116 -7.08 -13.75 11.51
C THR A 116 -6.08 -13.42 10.41
N ALA A 117 -5.10 -12.55 10.66
CA ALA A 117 -4.16 -12.16 9.61
C ALA A 117 -3.21 -13.30 9.22
N HIS A 118 -2.89 -13.40 7.93
CA HIS A 118 -1.92 -14.34 7.37
C HIS A 118 -0.51 -13.74 7.23
N VAL A 119 -0.41 -12.42 7.10
CA VAL A 119 0.83 -11.63 7.07
C VAL A 119 0.83 -10.58 8.18
N ASP A 120 1.98 -10.01 8.47
CA ASP A 120 2.10 -9.00 9.52
C ASP A 120 1.42 -7.70 9.12
N MET A 121 0.89 -6.97 10.12
CA MET A 121 0.14 -5.74 9.88
C MET A 121 0.58 -4.63 10.82
N ALA A 122 0.85 -3.44 10.27
CA ALA A 122 0.84 -2.17 10.98
C ALA A 122 -0.49 -1.45 10.70
N LEU A 123 -0.88 -0.54 11.58
CA LEU A 123 -2.18 0.10 11.51
C LEU A 123 -2.07 1.62 11.53
N TYR A 124 -2.99 2.27 10.83
CA TYR A 124 -3.26 3.70 10.93
C TYR A 124 -4.31 4.00 12.00
N GLY A 125 -4.27 5.22 12.54
CA GLY A 125 -5.35 5.82 13.31
C GLY A 125 -5.96 7.02 12.58
N THR A 126 -7.15 7.44 13.01
CA THR A 126 -7.82 8.63 12.50
C THR A 126 -8.52 9.38 13.64
N ILE A 127 -9.19 10.49 13.32
CA ILE A 127 -10.03 11.24 14.26
C ILE A 127 -11.47 11.27 13.78
N THR A 128 -12.41 11.61 14.63
CA THR A 128 -13.81 11.83 14.27
C THR A 128 -13.98 13.18 13.55
N LYS A 129 -15.04 13.32 12.75
CA LYS A 129 -15.38 14.55 12.00
C LYS A 129 -15.39 15.80 12.89
N THR A 130 -15.90 15.66 14.09
CA THR A 130 -15.97 16.73 15.07
C THR A 130 -15.29 16.28 16.36
N GLY A 131 -14.14 16.85 16.68
CA GLY A 131 -13.35 16.47 17.85
C GLY A 131 -12.41 15.31 17.60
N GLY A 132 -12.19 14.45 18.60
CA GLY A 132 -11.28 13.29 18.50
C GLY A 132 -9.79 13.63 18.66
N ILE A 133 -9.41 14.91 18.73
CA ILE A 133 -8.02 15.37 18.91
C ILE A 133 -7.40 14.81 20.19
N GLY A 134 -8.19 14.75 21.27
CA GLY A 134 -7.74 14.19 22.55
C GLY A 134 -7.41 12.69 22.51
N ALA A 135 -7.82 11.95 21.46
CA ALA A 135 -7.50 10.55 21.31
C ALA A 135 -6.12 10.31 20.63
N ILE A 136 -5.54 11.34 20.00
CA ILE A 136 -4.26 11.26 19.26
C ILE A 136 -3.14 10.66 20.11
N PRO A 137 -2.87 11.12 21.37
CA PRO A 137 -1.82 10.55 22.19
C PRO A 137 -2.06 9.06 22.53
N GLY A 138 -3.32 8.68 22.77
CA GLY A 138 -3.70 7.29 23.07
C GLY A 138 -3.49 6.36 21.87
N LEU A 139 -3.84 6.80 20.65
CA LEU A 139 -3.58 6.07 19.41
C LEU A 139 -2.08 5.90 19.17
N ALA A 140 -1.30 6.97 19.32
CA ALA A 140 0.16 6.92 19.15
C ALA A 140 0.80 5.94 20.17
N ALA A 141 0.43 6.03 21.46
CA ALA A 141 0.88 5.11 22.49
C ALA A 141 0.44 3.65 22.23
N GLY A 142 -0.71 3.46 21.57
CA GLY A 142 -1.20 2.17 21.11
C GLY A 142 -0.33 1.52 20.03
N GLY A 143 0.56 2.29 19.39
CA GLY A 143 1.59 1.81 18.46
C GLY A 143 1.16 1.81 17.00
N ILE A 144 0.23 2.70 16.60
CA ILE A 144 -0.06 2.95 15.19
C ILE A 144 1.20 3.44 14.46
N SER A 145 1.27 3.22 13.15
CA SER A 145 2.41 3.66 12.33
C SER A 145 2.26 5.10 11.82
N ALA A 146 1.03 5.57 11.64
CA ALA A 146 0.70 6.88 11.10
C ALA A 146 -0.77 7.25 11.37
N PHE A 147 -1.14 8.50 11.12
CA PHE A 147 -2.52 8.96 11.07
C PHE A 147 -3.01 9.08 9.61
N LYS A 148 -4.32 8.97 9.39
CA LYS A 148 -4.98 9.24 8.11
C LYS A 148 -6.13 10.20 8.31
N LEU A 149 -6.14 11.30 7.54
CA LEU A 149 -7.25 12.27 7.49
C LEU A 149 -7.67 12.52 6.04
N SER A 150 -8.70 13.34 5.83
CA SER A 150 -9.23 13.62 4.50
C SER A 150 -9.72 15.07 4.37
N THR A 151 -9.48 15.66 3.21
CA THR A 151 -10.09 16.93 2.78
C THR A 151 -11.42 16.72 2.04
N TYR A 152 -11.75 15.47 1.71
CA TYR A 152 -12.97 15.06 1.02
C TYR A 152 -13.80 14.09 1.88
N GLU A 153 -15.15 14.31 1.92
CA GLU A 153 -16.07 13.42 2.62
C GLU A 153 -16.54 12.28 1.72
N TYR A 154 -16.15 11.08 2.06
CA TYR A 154 -16.69 9.88 1.43
C TYR A 154 -17.87 9.30 2.22
N ASP A 155 -17.79 9.40 3.54
CA ASP A 155 -18.80 8.94 4.50
C ASP A 155 -18.64 9.76 5.78
N ALA A 156 -19.71 10.38 6.27
CA ALA A 156 -19.66 11.32 7.39
C ALA A 156 -19.18 10.75 8.74
N VAL A 157 -19.19 9.42 8.90
CA VAL A 157 -18.74 8.74 10.11
C VAL A 157 -17.43 8.01 9.87
N ARG A 158 -17.41 7.18 8.83
CA ARG A 158 -16.31 6.27 8.56
C ARG A 158 -15.13 6.97 7.87
N PHE A 159 -15.41 7.87 6.90
CA PHE A 159 -14.40 8.57 6.12
C PHE A 159 -14.80 10.04 5.94
N PRO A 160 -14.80 10.83 7.05
CA PRO A 160 -15.26 12.20 7.03
C PRO A 160 -14.23 13.17 6.44
N ARG A 161 -14.72 14.25 5.83
CA ARG A 161 -13.93 15.46 5.66
C ARG A 161 -13.63 16.06 7.03
N ILE A 162 -12.38 16.42 7.26
CA ILE A 162 -11.95 17.19 8.43
C ILE A 162 -11.82 18.65 8.00
N ASP A 163 -12.53 19.55 8.66
CA ASP A 163 -12.46 20.98 8.37
C ASP A 163 -11.09 21.59 8.76
N HIS A 164 -10.76 22.73 8.19
CA HIS A 164 -9.46 23.37 8.39
C HIS A 164 -9.14 23.67 9.87
N PRO A 165 -10.05 24.22 10.70
CA PRO A 165 -9.78 24.43 12.11
C PRO A 165 -9.44 23.13 12.87
N THR A 166 -10.21 22.06 12.62
CA THR A 166 -9.98 20.74 13.23
C THR A 166 -8.70 20.11 12.72
N MET A 167 -8.44 20.22 11.40
CA MET A 167 -7.21 19.69 10.78
C MET A 167 -5.96 20.37 11.31
N LEU A 168 -5.97 21.70 11.41
CA LEU A 168 -4.87 22.49 12.01
C LEU A 168 -4.59 22.08 13.47
N ALA A 169 -5.65 21.91 14.27
CA ALA A 169 -5.52 21.46 15.64
C ALA A 169 -4.99 20.01 15.73
N ALA A 170 -5.47 19.11 14.84
CA ALA A 170 -4.98 17.74 14.75
C ALA A 170 -3.50 17.70 14.35
N PHE A 171 -3.07 18.48 13.36
CA PHE A 171 -1.66 18.53 12.96
C PHE A 171 -0.74 18.97 14.09
N ARG A 172 -1.15 19.97 14.90
CA ARG A 172 -0.40 20.39 16.09
C ARG A 172 -0.23 19.26 17.12
N GLU A 173 -1.25 18.45 17.33
CA GLU A 173 -1.17 17.31 18.27
C GLU A 173 -0.39 16.14 17.66
N ILE A 174 -0.60 15.84 16.37
CA ILE A 174 0.12 14.76 15.69
C ILE A 174 1.62 15.08 15.62
N ALA A 175 2.01 16.34 15.36
CA ALA A 175 3.42 16.76 15.36
C ALA A 175 4.16 16.39 16.66
N LYS A 176 3.49 16.47 17.81
CA LYS A 176 4.06 16.10 19.12
C LYS A 176 4.36 14.61 19.25
N THR A 177 3.69 13.78 18.46
CA THR A 177 3.89 12.32 18.46
C THR A 177 5.07 11.85 17.61
N GLY A 178 5.56 12.69 16.71
CA GLY A 178 6.55 12.33 15.69
C GLY A 178 6.01 11.38 14.60
N LEU A 179 4.72 11.08 14.60
CA LEU A 179 4.10 10.24 13.57
C LEU A 179 3.72 11.06 12.34
N PRO A 180 3.81 10.49 11.12
CA PRO A 180 3.28 11.13 9.93
C PRO A 180 1.75 11.10 9.91
N VAL A 181 1.16 12.05 9.18
CA VAL A 181 -0.26 12.04 8.84
C VAL A 181 -0.43 11.99 7.33
N ALA A 182 -1.04 10.92 6.82
CA ALA A 182 -1.40 10.77 5.42
C ALA A 182 -2.76 11.43 5.15
N ILE A 183 -2.88 12.13 4.03
CA ILE A 183 -4.10 12.86 3.68
C ILE A 183 -4.65 12.37 2.34
N HIS A 184 -5.94 11.99 2.33
CA HIS A 184 -6.70 11.93 1.09
C HIS A 184 -7.06 13.37 0.69
N ASN A 185 -6.51 13.83 -0.43
CA ASN A 185 -6.49 15.26 -0.77
C ASN A 185 -7.21 15.52 -2.09
N GLU A 186 -8.51 15.75 -2.00
CA GLU A 186 -9.32 16.27 -3.10
C GLU A 186 -10.20 17.41 -2.57
N ASP A 187 -10.33 18.51 -3.34
CA ASP A 187 -11.22 19.61 -2.99
C ASP A 187 -12.68 19.18 -3.12
N GLN A 188 -13.38 19.16 -2.00
CA GLN A 188 -14.75 18.67 -1.93
C GLN A 188 -15.72 19.52 -2.72
N GLU A 189 -15.64 20.83 -2.61
CA GLU A 189 -16.62 21.76 -3.19
C GLU A 189 -16.58 21.69 -4.71
N LEU A 190 -15.36 21.62 -5.27
CA LEU A 190 -15.17 21.48 -6.71
C LEU A 190 -15.68 20.12 -7.23
N VAL A 191 -15.35 19.02 -6.54
CA VAL A 191 -15.79 17.68 -6.93
C VAL A 191 -17.32 17.53 -6.83
N GLU A 192 -17.93 18.02 -5.75
CA GLU A 192 -19.38 17.96 -5.55
C GLU A 192 -20.11 18.78 -6.61
N MET A 193 -19.68 20.01 -6.88
CA MET A 193 -20.28 20.87 -7.89
C MET A 193 -20.24 20.23 -9.28
N LEU A 194 -19.05 19.75 -9.71
CA LEU A 194 -18.89 19.12 -11.03
C LEU A 194 -19.68 17.81 -11.15
N THR A 195 -19.75 17.03 -10.07
CA THR A 195 -20.52 15.78 -10.04
C THR A 195 -22.02 16.07 -10.11
N ALA A 196 -22.51 17.07 -9.39
CA ALA A 196 -23.92 17.49 -9.44
C ALA A 196 -24.30 17.99 -10.84
N GLN A 197 -23.44 18.79 -11.48
CA GLN A 197 -23.63 19.27 -12.84
C GLN A 197 -23.71 18.10 -13.83
N ALA A 198 -22.75 17.18 -13.79
CA ALA A 198 -22.74 16.02 -14.69
C ALA A 198 -24.01 15.16 -14.54
N ARG A 199 -24.47 14.93 -13.31
CA ARG A 199 -25.73 14.21 -13.04
C ARG A 199 -26.96 14.96 -13.56
N ALA A 200 -27.03 16.29 -13.41
CA ALA A 200 -28.13 17.12 -13.94
C ALA A 200 -28.19 17.08 -15.49
N GLU A 201 -27.03 16.92 -16.14
CA GLU A 201 -26.90 16.75 -17.59
C GLU A 201 -27.12 15.31 -18.06
N GLY A 202 -27.37 14.36 -17.16
CA GLY A 202 -27.51 12.93 -17.45
C GLY A 202 -26.22 12.25 -17.88
N ARG A 203 -25.06 12.83 -17.63
CA ARG A 203 -23.74 12.34 -18.00
C ARG A 203 -23.17 11.48 -16.87
N THR A 204 -23.37 10.17 -16.98
CA THR A 204 -22.96 9.19 -15.95
C THR A 204 -22.04 8.10 -16.51
N GLU A 205 -21.53 8.31 -17.72
CA GLU A 205 -20.56 7.42 -18.37
C GLU A 205 -19.21 7.37 -17.60
N PRO A 206 -18.41 6.31 -17.74
CA PRO A 206 -17.22 6.07 -16.93
C PRO A 206 -16.21 7.23 -16.91
N ILE A 207 -15.97 7.89 -18.04
CA ILE A 207 -15.01 9.00 -18.14
C ILE A 207 -15.39 10.20 -17.26
N MET A 208 -16.68 10.35 -16.93
CA MET A 208 -17.14 11.46 -16.10
C MET A 208 -16.56 11.42 -14.70
N HIS A 209 -16.16 10.26 -14.22
CA HIS A 209 -15.42 10.19 -12.95
C HIS A 209 -14.09 10.98 -12.99
N CYS A 210 -13.37 10.90 -14.10
CA CYS A 210 -12.14 11.69 -14.29
C CYS A 210 -12.47 13.19 -14.51
N ARG A 211 -13.54 13.50 -15.24
CA ARG A 211 -13.93 14.90 -15.55
C ARG A 211 -14.46 15.66 -14.33
N THR A 212 -15.14 14.98 -13.41
CA THR A 212 -15.66 15.61 -12.18
C THR A 212 -14.63 15.69 -11.05
N ARG A 213 -13.43 15.08 -11.24
CA ARG A 213 -12.28 15.12 -10.34
C ARG A 213 -11.04 15.62 -11.09
N PRO A 214 -11.04 16.87 -11.56
CA PRO A 214 -9.95 17.42 -12.36
C PRO A 214 -8.65 17.50 -11.52
N PRO A 215 -7.48 17.57 -12.18
CA PRO A 215 -6.20 17.81 -11.51
C PRO A 215 -6.19 18.95 -10.50
N LEU A 216 -6.99 19.99 -10.77
CA LEU A 216 -7.14 21.15 -9.88
C LEU A 216 -7.65 20.76 -8.49
N ALA A 217 -8.55 19.76 -8.39
CA ALA A 217 -9.11 19.34 -7.10
C ALA A 217 -8.04 18.75 -6.17
N GLU A 218 -7.09 17.97 -6.71
CA GLU A 218 -5.95 17.48 -5.91
C GLU A 218 -4.98 18.61 -5.54
N THR A 219 -4.56 19.41 -6.54
CA THR A 219 -3.49 20.40 -6.30
C THR A 219 -3.91 21.56 -5.40
N MET A 220 -5.18 21.92 -5.35
CA MET A 220 -5.68 22.88 -4.36
C MET A 220 -5.58 22.30 -2.94
N ALA A 221 -6.05 21.08 -2.76
CA ALA A 221 -5.97 20.40 -1.47
C ALA A 221 -4.51 20.15 -1.03
N ASP A 222 -3.59 19.85 -1.97
CA ASP A 222 -2.15 19.71 -1.68
C ASP A 222 -1.58 21.01 -1.09
N LEU A 223 -1.90 22.16 -1.68
CA LEU A 223 -1.43 23.46 -1.19
C LEU A 223 -1.92 23.74 0.22
N GLU A 224 -3.21 23.50 0.51
CA GLU A 224 -3.79 23.74 1.82
C GLU A 224 -3.14 22.90 2.92
N ILE A 225 -2.96 21.59 2.69
CA ILE A 225 -2.39 20.71 3.71
C ILE A 225 -0.91 20.99 3.94
N PHE A 226 -0.15 21.39 2.92
CA PHE A 226 1.27 21.69 3.10
C PHE A 226 1.52 23.07 3.72
N GLU A 227 0.63 24.05 3.52
CA GLU A 227 0.66 25.29 4.30
C GLU A 227 0.45 24.98 5.80
N MET A 228 -0.51 24.11 6.15
CA MET A 228 -0.71 23.69 7.53
C MET A 228 0.49 22.87 8.05
N ALA A 229 1.15 22.06 7.22
CA ALA A 229 2.36 21.33 7.59
C ALA A 229 3.49 22.29 7.95
N LEU A 230 3.71 23.33 7.14
CA LEU A 230 4.71 24.36 7.37
C LEU A 230 4.47 25.10 8.69
N GLU A 231 3.22 25.48 8.95
CA GLU A 231 2.82 26.19 10.19
C GLU A 231 2.98 25.34 11.45
N THR A 232 2.70 24.01 11.37
CA THR A 232 2.60 23.14 12.55
C THR A 232 3.85 22.29 12.81
N GLY A 233 4.71 22.12 11.80
CA GLY A 233 5.82 21.18 11.83
C GLY A 233 5.40 19.71 11.73
N ALA A 234 4.12 19.41 11.45
CA ALA A 234 3.65 18.05 11.23
C ALA A 234 4.27 17.44 9.97
N HIS A 235 4.60 16.14 10.01
CA HIS A 235 4.98 15.40 8.81
C HIS A 235 3.72 15.02 8.04
N VAL A 236 3.39 15.82 7.02
CA VAL A 236 2.23 15.60 6.15
C VAL A 236 2.64 14.81 4.91
N HIS A 237 1.87 13.77 4.63
CA HIS A 237 2.08 12.85 3.52
C HIS A 237 0.86 12.83 2.60
N ILE A 238 1.05 13.13 1.30
CA ILE A 238 -0.02 12.94 0.32
C ILE A 238 -0.20 11.44 0.10
N ALA A 239 -1.39 10.93 0.42
CA ALA A 239 -1.75 9.56 0.09
C ALA A 239 -2.10 9.46 -1.40
N HIS A 240 -1.76 8.32 -2.03
CA HIS A 240 -2.23 7.93 -3.37
C HIS A 240 -2.29 9.07 -4.41
N SER A 241 -1.27 9.97 -4.47
CA SER A 241 -1.28 11.05 -5.47
C SER A 241 -1.32 10.51 -6.89
N SER A 242 -2.25 11.02 -7.69
CA SER A 242 -2.39 10.67 -9.11
C SER A 242 -1.63 11.64 -10.03
N LEU A 243 -0.98 12.67 -9.47
CA LEU A 243 -0.38 13.78 -10.20
C LEU A 243 1.08 14.03 -9.85
N SER A 244 1.93 14.13 -10.87
CA SER A 244 3.32 14.57 -10.76
C SER A 244 3.45 15.97 -10.12
N ARG A 245 2.45 16.82 -10.34
CA ARG A 245 2.39 18.17 -9.78
C ARG A 245 2.27 18.17 -8.25
N GLY A 246 1.59 17.18 -7.64
CA GLY A 246 1.52 17.04 -6.18
C GLY A 246 2.91 16.85 -5.56
N PHE A 247 3.77 16.05 -6.20
CA PHE A 247 5.15 15.87 -5.75
C PHE A 247 6.03 17.11 -5.96
N ALA A 248 5.78 17.91 -7.01
CA ALA A 248 6.46 19.20 -7.20
C ALA A 248 6.05 20.22 -6.13
N ILE A 249 4.78 20.23 -5.74
CA ILE A 249 4.28 21.06 -4.62
C ILE A 249 4.96 20.61 -3.32
N ALA A 250 4.97 19.30 -3.01
CA ALA A 250 5.65 18.77 -1.84
C ALA A 250 7.13 19.14 -1.79
N GLU A 251 7.83 19.11 -2.94
CA GLU A 251 9.24 19.53 -3.04
C GLU A 251 9.42 21.02 -2.73
N THR A 252 8.52 21.87 -3.22
CA THR A 252 8.54 23.31 -2.93
C THR A 252 8.40 23.55 -1.43
N PHE A 253 7.43 22.94 -0.78
CA PHE A 253 7.22 23.08 0.66
C PHE A 253 8.36 22.48 1.50
N ARG A 254 9.00 21.40 1.05
CA ARG A 254 10.24 20.92 1.67
C ARG A 254 11.36 21.97 1.60
N GLY A 255 11.48 22.65 0.47
CA GLY A 255 12.42 23.75 0.32
C GLY A 255 12.16 24.93 1.27
N MET A 256 10.92 25.09 1.73
CA MET A 256 10.50 26.07 2.74
C MET A 256 10.65 25.57 4.19
N GLY A 257 10.99 24.28 4.39
CA GLY A 257 11.21 23.69 5.70
C GLY A 257 10.07 22.78 6.20
N ALA A 258 9.02 22.55 5.42
CA ALA A 258 7.95 21.62 5.79
C ALA A 258 8.39 20.15 5.69
N GLN A 259 7.88 19.29 6.54
CA GLN A 259 8.01 17.84 6.39
C GLN A 259 6.89 17.33 5.45
N ALA A 260 7.13 17.45 4.13
CA ALA A 260 6.16 17.16 3.07
C ALA A 260 6.63 15.98 2.24
N THR A 261 5.83 14.92 2.17
CA THR A 261 6.09 13.71 1.37
C THR A 261 4.82 13.24 0.65
N GLY A 262 4.93 12.25 -0.21
CA GLY A 262 3.77 11.64 -0.87
C GLY A 262 4.11 10.28 -1.47
N GLU A 263 3.10 9.42 -1.57
CA GLU A 263 3.17 8.12 -2.24
C GLU A 263 2.45 8.13 -3.59
N ALA A 264 2.83 7.23 -4.45
CA ALA A 264 2.05 6.86 -5.63
C ALA A 264 1.55 5.43 -5.47
N CYS A 265 0.32 5.19 -5.92
CA CYS A 265 -0.17 3.82 -6.05
C CYS A 265 0.16 3.26 -7.43
N ILE A 266 0.36 1.94 -7.50
CA ILE A 266 0.82 1.25 -8.71
C ILE A 266 -0.09 1.49 -9.92
N GLN A 267 -1.40 1.69 -9.73
CA GLN A 267 -2.34 2.00 -10.80
C GLN A 267 -2.00 3.30 -11.53
N TYR A 268 -1.49 4.32 -10.83
CA TYR A 268 -1.09 5.60 -11.47
C TYR A 268 0.23 5.53 -12.24
N LEU A 269 0.91 4.39 -12.18
CA LEU A 269 2.11 4.12 -12.96
C LEU A 269 1.83 3.29 -14.22
N CYS A 270 0.58 2.83 -14.45
CA CYS A 270 0.28 1.91 -15.54
C CYS A 270 -1.13 1.99 -16.13
N MET A 271 -2.03 2.77 -15.55
CA MET A 271 -3.41 2.91 -16.02
C MET A 271 -3.74 4.36 -16.35
N THR A 272 -4.57 4.55 -17.37
CA THR A 272 -4.96 5.86 -17.89
C THR A 272 -6.47 6.06 -17.85
N GLU A 273 -6.93 7.26 -18.17
CA GLU A 273 -8.36 7.54 -18.28
C GLU A 273 -9.06 6.73 -19.39
N ASP A 274 -8.32 6.18 -20.36
CA ASP A 274 -8.88 5.24 -21.34
C ASP A 274 -9.22 3.89 -20.69
N ASP A 275 -8.50 3.50 -19.64
CA ASP A 275 -8.78 2.26 -18.91
C ASP A 275 -10.10 2.34 -18.12
N ILE A 276 -10.47 3.49 -17.56
CA ILE A 276 -11.78 3.60 -16.90
C ILE A 276 -12.93 3.51 -17.91
N VAL A 277 -12.73 4.01 -19.14
CA VAL A 277 -13.70 3.86 -20.22
C VAL A 277 -13.92 2.37 -20.56
N ARG A 278 -12.85 1.61 -20.63
CA ARG A 278 -12.87 0.17 -20.91
C ARG A 278 -13.41 -0.67 -19.74
N LEU A 279 -13.04 -0.32 -18.51
CA LEU A 279 -13.32 -1.09 -17.30
C LEU A 279 -14.63 -0.72 -16.62
N GLY A 280 -15.19 0.45 -16.92
CA GLY A 280 -16.34 0.96 -16.21
C GLY A 280 -16.06 1.13 -14.72
N GLY A 281 -17.00 0.72 -13.88
CA GLY A 281 -16.85 0.80 -12.42
C GLY A 281 -15.68 0.00 -11.87
N LYS A 282 -15.19 -1.07 -12.54
CA LYS A 282 -13.96 -1.78 -12.14
C LYS A 282 -12.72 -0.88 -12.17
N GLY A 283 -12.71 0.20 -12.98
CA GLY A 283 -11.63 1.18 -13.04
C GLY A 283 -11.81 2.37 -12.09
N LYS A 284 -12.90 2.44 -11.33
CA LYS A 284 -13.17 3.57 -10.44
C LYS A 284 -12.33 3.52 -9.16
N CYS A 285 -11.47 4.52 -8.96
CA CYS A 285 -10.70 4.80 -7.74
C CYS A 285 -10.66 6.31 -7.47
N ASN A 286 -10.33 6.73 -6.27
CA ASN A 286 -10.17 8.12 -5.87
C ASN A 286 -8.75 8.37 -5.33
N PRO A 287 -8.01 9.34 -5.91
CA PRO A 287 -8.27 10.09 -7.14
C PRO A 287 -8.40 9.20 -8.37
N PRO A 288 -8.95 9.72 -9.50
CA PRO A 288 -9.12 8.94 -10.72
C PRO A 288 -7.84 8.78 -11.53
N PHE A 289 -7.83 7.87 -12.49
CA PHE A 289 -6.77 7.76 -13.48
C PHE A 289 -6.60 9.05 -14.29
N ARG A 290 -5.40 9.27 -14.79
CA ARG A 290 -5.00 10.45 -15.54
C ARG A 290 -4.60 10.08 -16.98
N THR A 291 -4.15 11.07 -17.74
CA THR A 291 -3.70 10.86 -19.12
C THR A 291 -2.40 10.04 -19.18
N ALA A 292 -2.09 9.45 -20.34
CA ALA A 292 -0.84 8.73 -20.55
C ALA A 292 0.40 9.62 -20.30
N ASP A 293 0.34 10.91 -20.68
CA ASP A 293 1.41 11.85 -20.40
C ASP A 293 1.65 12.05 -18.90
N GLU A 294 0.57 12.00 -18.10
CA GLU A 294 0.71 12.12 -16.64
C GLU A 294 1.35 10.86 -16.06
N VAL A 295 0.99 9.67 -16.54
CA VAL A 295 1.66 8.43 -16.16
C VAL A 295 3.17 8.50 -16.41
N GLU A 296 3.60 9.05 -17.56
CA GLU A 296 5.04 9.22 -17.83
C GLU A 296 5.70 10.24 -16.90
N ARG A 297 5.02 11.35 -16.58
CA ARG A 297 5.52 12.31 -15.58
C ARG A 297 5.60 11.69 -14.17
N MET A 298 4.66 10.81 -13.81
CA MET A 298 4.72 10.07 -12.55
C MET A 298 5.96 9.16 -12.48
N TRP A 299 6.30 8.46 -13.57
CA TRP A 299 7.54 7.69 -13.66
C TRP A 299 8.79 8.57 -13.52
N GLN A 300 8.82 9.75 -14.13
CA GLN A 300 9.91 10.71 -13.96
C GLN A 300 10.05 11.15 -12.49
N CYS A 301 8.94 11.39 -11.79
CA CYS A 301 8.95 11.69 -10.36
C CYS A 301 9.48 10.52 -9.53
N LEU A 302 9.07 9.30 -9.84
CA LEU A 302 9.49 8.10 -9.12
C LEU A 302 11.00 7.84 -9.27
N THR A 303 11.51 7.88 -10.50
CA THR A 303 12.94 7.68 -10.79
C THR A 303 13.83 8.82 -10.28
N ALA A 304 13.29 10.04 -10.22
CA ALA A 304 13.97 11.19 -9.60
C ALA A 304 13.93 11.17 -8.05
N GLY A 305 13.28 10.16 -7.44
CA GLY A 305 13.23 10.03 -5.98
C GLY A 305 12.27 11.00 -5.28
N LYS A 306 11.35 11.63 -6.01
CA LYS A 306 10.37 12.58 -5.47
C LYS A 306 9.20 11.87 -4.79
N ILE A 307 8.89 10.64 -5.19
CA ILE A 307 7.88 9.76 -4.61
C ILE A 307 8.52 8.97 -3.47
N ALA A 308 7.90 8.99 -2.30
CA ALA A 308 8.43 8.33 -1.12
C ALA A 308 8.48 6.81 -1.29
N TYR A 309 7.39 6.19 -1.70
CA TYR A 309 7.26 4.74 -1.95
C TYR A 309 6.10 4.47 -2.91
N VAL A 310 5.96 3.21 -3.34
CA VAL A 310 4.83 2.72 -4.14
C VAL A 310 4.00 1.75 -3.29
N SER A 311 2.68 1.91 -3.33
CA SER A 311 1.68 1.12 -2.61
C SER A 311 0.59 0.60 -3.56
N THR A 312 -0.40 -0.13 -3.03
CA THR A 312 -1.50 -0.63 -3.85
C THR A 312 -2.78 0.18 -3.75
N ASP A 313 -3.04 0.80 -2.62
CA ASP A 313 -4.37 1.27 -2.24
C ASP A 313 -5.45 0.19 -2.49
N HIS A 314 -5.10 -1.06 -2.11
CA HIS A 314 -6.03 -2.18 -2.24
C HIS A 314 -7.28 -1.92 -1.42
N ALA A 315 -8.40 -1.72 -2.11
CA ALA A 315 -9.69 -1.40 -1.51
C ALA A 315 -10.79 -2.24 -2.18
N PRO A 316 -10.98 -3.49 -1.77
CA PRO A 316 -11.89 -4.43 -2.42
C PRO A 316 -13.35 -4.05 -2.16
N TRP A 317 -14.16 -4.11 -3.22
CA TRP A 317 -15.60 -3.99 -3.19
C TRP A 317 -16.23 -5.25 -3.78
N PRO A 318 -17.41 -5.69 -3.31
CA PRO A 318 -18.17 -6.71 -4.02
C PRO A 318 -18.42 -6.32 -5.48
N ILE A 319 -18.34 -7.29 -6.40
CA ILE A 319 -18.41 -7.03 -7.85
C ILE A 319 -19.70 -6.32 -8.29
N ASP A 320 -20.82 -6.57 -7.62
CA ASP A 320 -22.10 -5.90 -7.86
C ASP A 320 -22.03 -4.39 -7.59
N ARG A 321 -21.14 -3.95 -6.70
CA ARG A 321 -20.85 -2.54 -6.42
C ARG A 321 -19.84 -1.91 -7.40
N LYS A 322 -19.34 -2.68 -8.37
CA LYS A 322 -18.36 -2.28 -9.38
C LYS A 322 -18.89 -2.40 -10.82
N THR A 323 -20.15 -2.75 -10.99
CA THR A 323 -20.76 -3.01 -12.31
C THR A 323 -22.07 -2.25 -12.53
N LEU A 324 -22.28 -1.18 -11.76
CA LEU A 324 -23.44 -0.32 -11.92
C LEU A 324 -23.30 0.59 -13.16
N PRO A 325 -24.40 0.85 -13.92
CA PRO A 325 -24.35 1.71 -15.12
C PRO A 325 -23.92 3.15 -14.86
N ASP A 326 -24.41 3.76 -13.75
CA ASP A 326 -23.97 5.07 -13.31
C ASP A 326 -22.61 4.98 -12.63
N ILE A 327 -21.60 5.59 -13.23
CA ILE A 327 -20.23 5.55 -12.67
C ILE A 327 -20.17 6.10 -11.25
N PHE A 328 -20.97 7.11 -10.93
CA PHE A 328 -20.97 7.74 -9.61
C PHE A 328 -21.54 6.81 -8.52
N ALA A 329 -22.40 5.84 -8.88
CA ALA A 329 -23.00 4.88 -7.96
C ALA A 329 -22.05 3.72 -7.62
N ASN A 330 -21.00 3.49 -8.41
CA ASN A 330 -20.01 2.44 -8.13
C ASN A 330 -19.14 2.79 -6.94
N GLY A 331 -18.71 1.79 -6.17
CA GLY A 331 -17.69 1.94 -5.14
C GLY A 331 -16.35 2.39 -5.72
N ALA A 332 -15.66 3.32 -5.08
CA ALA A 332 -14.30 3.69 -5.45
C ALA A 332 -13.29 2.80 -4.70
N GLY A 333 -12.37 2.20 -5.42
CA GLY A 333 -11.34 1.30 -4.90
C GLY A 333 -11.04 0.17 -5.88
N LEU A 334 -9.83 -0.35 -5.85
CA LEU A 334 -9.32 -1.39 -6.74
C LEU A 334 -8.82 -2.59 -5.95
N THR A 335 -8.84 -3.76 -6.58
CA THR A 335 -8.15 -4.95 -6.06
C THR A 335 -6.78 -5.04 -6.71
N GLY A 336 -5.71 -4.82 -5.96
CA GLY A 336 -4.34 -4.77 -6.48
C GLY A 336 -3.31 -5.60 -5.71
N MET A 337 -3.67 -6.14 -4.56
CA MET A 337 -2.74 -6.76 -3.64
C MET A 337 -1.98 -7.95 -4.24
N GLN A 338 -2.69 -8.92 -4.81
CA GLN A 338 -2.06 -10.13 -5.35
C GLN A 338 -1.25 -9.88 -6.62
N SER A 339 -1.55 -8.81 -7.36
CA SER A 339 -0.81 -8.42 -8.56
C SER A 339 0.42 -7.54 -8.25
N PHE A 340 0.64 -7.10 -7.02
CA PHE A 340 1.58 -6.03 -6.69
C PHE A 340 3.01 -6.33 -7.15
N ALA A 341 3.63 -7.42 -6.65
CA ALA A 341 5.00 -7.78 -7.03
C ALA A 341 5.11 -8.12 -8.53
N PRO A 342 4.24 -8.97 -9.14
CA PRO A 342 4.29 -9.27 -10.57
C PRO A 342 4.13 -8.04 -11.45
N LEU A 343 3.17 -7.17 -11.13
CA LEU A 343 2.91 -5.97 -11.91
C LEU A 343 4.07 -4.98 -11.83
N MET A 344 4.56 -4.69 -10.61
CA MET A 344 5.68 -3.75 -10.46
C MET A 344 6.95 -4.28 -11.13
N PHE A 345 7.25 -5.58 -11.02
CA PHE A 345 8.36 -6.18 -11.73
C PHE A 345 8.20 -6.04 -13.26
N SER A 346 7.01 -6.28 -13.78
CA SER A 346 6.71 -6.15 -15.23
C SER A 346 6.94 -4.73 -15.72
N LEU A 347 6.45 -3.74 -14.98
CA LEU A 347 6.63 -2.33 -15.30
C LEU A 347 8.10 -1.90 -15.27
N LEU A 348 8.90 -2.44 -14.34
CA LEU A 348 10.35 -2.21 -14.32
C LEU A 348 11.03 -2.81 -15.55
N GLN A 349 10.67 -4.04 -15.93
CA GLN A 349 11.24 -4.71 -17.12
C GLN A 349 10.87 -3.99 -18.42
N GLU A 350 9.62 -3.54 -18.57
CA GLU A 350 9.14 -2.76 -19.71
C GLU A 350 9.95 -1.46 -19.90
N ARG A 351 10.49 -0.91 -18.81
CA ARG A 351 11.28 0.33 -18.80
C ARG A 351 12.80 0.10 -18.74
N GLY A 352 13.27 -1.13 -18.77
CA GLY A 352 14.70 -1.46 -18.67
C GLY A 352 15.31 -1.12 -17.29
N LEU A 353 14.49 -1.08 -16.23
CA LEU A 353 14.91 -0.73 -14.88
C LEU A 353 15.27 -1.97 -14.05
N SER A 354 16.18 -1.81 -13.09
CA SER A 354 16.64 -2.87 -12.21
C SER A 354 15.54 -3.39 -11.25
N PRO A 355 15.45 -4.70 -10.99
CA PRO A 355 14.58 -5.24 -9.95
C PRO A 355 14.95 -4.79 -8.52
N THR A 356 16.15 -4.25 -8.28
CA THR A 356 16.51 -3.62 -7.00
C THR A 356 15.58 -2.47 -6.63
N LEU A 357 14.99 -1.81 -7.63
CA LEU A 357 14.03 -0.73 -7.41
C LEU A 357 12.69 -1.24 -6.84
N LEU A 358 12.31 -2.50 -7.11
CA LEU A 358 11.15 -3.12 -6.47
C LEU A 358 11.42 -3.27 -4.97
N ALA A 359 12.59 -3.80 -4.57
CA ALA A 359 13.00 -3.89 -3.17
C ALA A 359 13.06 -2.50 -2.51
N THR A 360 13.51 -1.48 -3.24
CA THR A 360 13.62 -0.11 -2.73
C THR A 360 12.24 0.54 -2.56
N TRP A 361 11.42 0.55 -3.63
CA TRP A 361 10.19 1.36 -3.66
C TRP A 361 9.00 0.68 -2.98
N CYS A 362 8.94 -0.66 -3.03
CA CYS A 362 7.80 -1.44 -2.53
C CYS A 362 8.10 -2.21 -1.23
N ALA A 363 9.31 -2.09 -0.66
CA ALA A 363 9.65 -2.72 0.60
C ALA A 363 10.37 -1.73 1.53
N GLU A 364 11.62 -1.33 1.21
CA GLU A 364 12.46 -0.51 2.10
C GLU A 364 11.84 0.85 2.42
N ARG A 365 11.46 1.63 1.39
CA ARG A 365 10.97 3.00 1.58
C ARG A 365 9.64 3.03 2.32
N SER A 366 8.74 2.10 2.01
CA SER A 366 7.49 1.94 2.75
C SER A 366 7.75 1.58 4.22
N ALA A 367 8.65 0.61 4.48
CA ALA A 367 9.04 0.24 5.84
C ALA A 367 9.65 1.41 6.61
N LYS A 368 10.49 2.24 5.98
CA LYS A 368 11.06 3.46 6.59
C LYS A 368 10.00 4.48 6.94
N MET A 369 9.05 4.75 6.05
CA MET A 369 7.95 5.70 6.28
C MET A 369 7.15 5.31 7.52
N HIS A 370 6.88 4.03 7.68
CA HIS A 370 6.08 3.49 8.78
C HIS A 370 6.88 3.11 10.02
N GLY A 371 8.21 3.39 10.04
CA GLY A 371 9.08 3.09 11.19
C GLY A 371 9.24 1.59 11.46
N LEU A 372 9.13 0.76 10.42
CA LEU A 372 9.27 -0.70 10.48
C LEU A 372 10.68 -1.17 10.04
N TRP A 373 11.43 -0.30 9.39
CA TRP A 373 12.81 -0.55 8.95
C TRP A 373 13.78 -0.53 10.14
N PRO A 374 14.81 -1.40 10.20
CA PRO A 374 15.16 -2.44 9.23
C PRO A 374 14.53 -3.80 9.53
N ARG A 375 13.67 -3.92 10.51
CA ARG A 375 13.01 -5.18 10.87
C ARG A 375 12.24 -5.77 9.69
N LYS A 376 11.47 -4.94 8.97
CA LYS A 376 10.69 -5.27 7.78
C LYS A 376 11.26 -4.61 6.53
N GLY A 377 10.97 -5.17 5.34
CA GLY A 377 11.32 -4.59 4.06
C GLY A 377 12.82 -4.59 3.74
N ALA A 378 13.59 -5.49 4.34
CA ALA A 378 15.04 -5.59 4.15
C ALA A 378 15.53 -7.02 4.03
N LEU A 379 16.43 -7.28 3.08
CA LEU A 379 17.32 -8.44 3.11
C LEU A 379 18.61 -8.02 3.82
N ARG A 380 18.63 -8.20 5.15
CA ARG A 380 19.75 -7.81 6.00
C ARG A 380 19.83 -8.73 7.21
N VAL A 381 21.06 -9.03 7.66
CA VAL A 381 21.26 -9.81 8.89
C VAL A 381 20.60 -9.10 10.08
N GLY A 382 19.78 -9.84 10.81
CA GLY A 382 18.99 -9.35 11.94
C GLY A 382 17.56 -8.88 11.61
N SER A 383 17.23 -8.69 10.32
CA SER A 383 15.84 -8.44 9.90
C SER A 383 15.00 -9.71 10.00
N ASP A 384 13.69 -9.55 10.11
CA ASP A 384 12.77 -10.70 9.99
C ASP A 384 13.01 -11.39 8.63
N ALA A 385 12.99 -12.72 8.62
CA ALA A 385 13.21 -13.50 7.40
C ALA A 385 11.95 -13.50 6.51
N ASP A 386 11.61 -12.32 6.02
CA ASP A 386 10.49 -12.05 5.13
C ASP A 386 10.98 -11.98 3.68
N LEU A 387 10.54 -12.92 2.85
CA LEU A 387 11.03 -13.05 1.47
C LEU A 387 9.87 -13.17 0.48
N CYS A 388 10.05 -12.54 -0.69
CA CYS A 388 9.24 -12.74 -1.87
C CYS A 388 10.09 -13.38 -2.96
N VAL A 389 9.67 -14.52 -3.50
CA VAL A 389 10.35 -15.22 -4.59
C VAL A 389 9.57 -15.04 -5.88
N LEU A 390 10.21 -14.39 -6.87
CA LEU A 390 9.65 -14.19 -8.19
C LEU A 390 10.29 -15.11 -9.23
N GLU A 391 9.47 -15.81 -9.98
CA GLU A 391 9.86 -16.56 -11.19
C GLU A 391 9.64 -15.66 -12.41
N ARG A 392 10.71 -15.41 -13.19
CA ARG A 392 10.63 -14.67 -14.45
C ARG A 392 9.95 -15.51 -15.51
N GLY A 393 9.17 -14.90 -16.38
CA GLY A 393 8.50 -15.56 -17.50
C GLY A 393 7.33 -14.74 -18.01
N ASP A 394 6.72 -15.19 -19.08
CA ASP A 394 5.52 -14.59 -19.64
C ASP A 394 4.30 -15.27 -19.03
N PHE A 395 3.55 -14.52 -18.25
CA PHE A 395 2.33 -14.95 -17.56
C PHE A 395 1.18 -14.00 -17.94
N VAL A 396 -0.05 -14.43 -17.70
CA VAL A 396 -1.24 -13.57 -17.81
C VAL A 396 -1.90 -13.56 -16.44
N PHE A 397 -2.20 -12.37 -15.91
CA PHE A 397 -2.87 -12.26 -14.63
C PHE A 397 -4.33 -12.69 -14.73
N ASP A 398 -4.71 -13.71 -13.98
CA ASP A 398 -6.07 -14.21 -13.91
C ASP A 398 -6.74 -13.83 -12.58
N GLU A 399 -7.84 -13.07 -12.65
CA GLU A 399 -8.61 -12.69 -11.46
C GLU A 399 -9.24 -13.89 -10.73
N ALA A 400 -9.41 -15.03 -11.39
CA ALA A 400 -9.91 -16.25 -10.77
C ALA A 400 -8.94 -16.86 -9.73
N GLU A 401 -7.65 -16.56 -9.85
CA GLU A 401 -6.60 -17.02 -8.92
C GLU A 401 -6.49 -16.16 -7.65
N ILE A 402 -7.22 -15.04 -7.56
CA ILE A 402 -7.19 -14.15 -6.40
C ILE A 402 -7.64 -14.89 -5.14
N GLN A 403 -6.81 -14.83 -4.10
CA GLN A 403 -7.03 -15.46 -2.81
C GLN A 403 -7.97 -14.65 -1.92
N ASP A 404 -9.20 -14.44 -2.38
CA ASP A 404 -10.26 -13.71 -1.67
C ASP A 404 -11.60 -14.42 -1.83
N ARG A 405 -12.65 -13.88 -1.23
CA ARG A 405 -14.03 -14.34 -1.39
C ARG A 405 -14.49 -14.23 -2.84
N PRO A 406 -15.37 -15.10 -3.33
CA PRO A 406 -15.79 -15.10 -4.74
C PRO A 406 -16.27 -13.74 -5.25
N GLU A 407 -17.03 -12.99 -4.46
CA GLU A 407 -17.55 -11.68 -4.80
C GLU A 407 -16.49 -10.57 -4.88
N MET A 408 -15.28 -10.83 -4.34
CA MET A 408 -14.12 -9.93 -4.37
C MET A 408 -13.08 -10.34 -5.43
N ARG A 409 -13.27 -11.49 -6.11
CA ARG A 409 -12.34 -11.99 -7.13
C ARG A 409 -12.55 -11.27 -8.46
N TRP A 410 -12.14 -10.04 -8.51
CA TRP A 410 -12.06 -9.24 -9.73
C TRP A 410 -10.82 -8.36 -9.68
N SER A 411 -10.32 -7.94 -10.83
CA SER A 411 -9.16 -7.05 -10.88
C SER A 411 -9.19 -6.17 -12.12
N PRO A 412 -8.76 -4.91 -12.02
CA PRO A 412 -8.55 -4.07 -13.19
C PRO A 412 -7.40 -4.59 -14.07
N TYR A 413 -6.58 -5.48 -13.53
CA TYR A 413 -5.41 -6.06 -14.21
C TYR A 413 -5.69 -7.44 -14.83
N HIS A 414 -6.92 -7.96 -14.77
CA HIS A 414 -7.29 -9.23 -15.42
C HIS A 414 -6.93 -9.23 -16.91
N GLY A 415 -6.30 -10.31 -17.36
CA GLY A 415 -5.84 -10.45 -18.76
C GLY A 415 -4.55 -9.70 -19.10
N ARG A 416 -3.96 -8.94 -18.15
CA ARG A 416 -2.71 -8.21 -18.38
C ARG A 416 -1.52 -9.17 -18.45
N PRO A 417 -0.66 -9.05 -19.49
CA PRO A 417 0.61 -9.76 -19.51
C PRO A 417 1.51 -9.33 -18.35
N MET A 418 2.12 -10.32 -17.69
CA MET A 418 3.08 -10.14 -16.60
C MET A 418 4.40 -10.80 -16.96
N ARG A 419 5.51 -10.23 -16.51
CA ARG A 419 6.88 -10.73 -16.75
C ARG A 419 7.42 -11.59 -15.60
N ALA A 420 6.62 -11.77 -14.56
CA ALA A 420 6.93 -12.65 -13.43
C ALA A 420 5.66 -13.07 -12.71
N ARG A 421 5.80 -14.10 -11.87
CA ARG A 421 4.80 -14.48 -10.86
C ARG A 421 5.46 -14.76 -9.52
N VAL A 422 4.71 -14.65 -8.43
CA VAL A 422 5.15 -15.03 -7.08
C VAL A 422 5.04 -16.55 -6.95
N VAL A 423 6.15 -17.23 -6.72
CA VAL A 423 6.19 -18.69 -6.57
C VAL A 423 6.44 -19.13 -5.12
N ALA A 424 6.90 -18.23 -4.26
CA ALA A 424 6.97 -18.47 -2.83
C ALA A 424 6.97 -17.14 -2.07
N THR A 425 6.36 -17.14 -0.89
CA THR A 425 6.46 -16.05 0.07
C THR A 425 6.78 -16.63 1.44
N PHE A 426 7.80 -16.08 2.09
CA PHE A 426 8.18 -16.46 3.44
C PHE A 426 7.91 -15.32 4.41
N LEU A 427 7.32 -15.63 5.53
CA LEU A 427 7.13 -14.71 6.64
C LEU A 427 7.86 -15.23 7.86
N ARG A 428 8.81 -14.45 8.36
CA ARG A 428 9.66 -14.85 9.49
C ARG A 428 10.27 -16.26 9.32
N GLY A 429 10.75 -16.54 8.10
CA GLY A 429 11.38 -17.80 7.72
C GLY A 429 10.44 -18.96 7.43
N ALA A 430 9.14 -18.83 7.69
CA ALA A 430 8.14 -19.85 7.35
C ALA A 430 7.55 -19.60 5.96
N LEU A 431 7.45 -20.67 5.15
CA LEU A 431 6.76 -20.60 3.85
C LEU A 431 5.26 -20.41 4.09
N ILE A 432 4.72 -19.31 3.60
CA ILE A 432 3.28 -18.94 3.75
C ILE A 432 2.49 -19.03 2.45
N TRP A 433 3.19 -19.03 1.30
CA TRP A 433 2.64 -19.21 -0.04
C TRP A 433 3.60 -20.05 -0.88
N ASP A 434 3.11 -21.07 -1.57
CA ASP A 434 3.92 -22.02 -2.36
C ASP A 434 3.75 -21.88 -3.88
N GLY A 435 3.16 -20.78 -4.34
CA GLY A 435 2.83 -20.55 -5.74
C GLY A 435 1.43 -21.01 -6.15
N ALA A 436 0.73 -21.74 -5.29
CA ALA A 436 -0.61 -22.28 -5.54
C ALA A 436 -1.59 -22.07 -4.37
N SER A 437 -1.09 -22.18 -3.15
CA SER A 437 -1.91 -22.21 -1.94
C SER A 437 -1.32 -21.36 -0.82
N VAL A 438 -2.18 -20.70 -0.05
CA VAL A 438 -1.80 -20.06 1.21
C VAL A 438 -1.65 -21.12 2.28
N LEU A 439 -0.43 -21.33 2.76
CA LEU A 439 -0.07 -22.33 3.77
C LEU A 439 -0.18 -21.78 5.19
N ALA A 440 -0.08 -20.46 5.34
CA ALA A 440 -0.27 -19.80 6.63
C ALA A 440 -1.69 -20.03 7.16
N LYS A 441 -1.80 -20.24 8.47
CA LYS A 441 -3.10 -20.30 9.15
C LYS A 441 -3.55 -18.90 9.57
N PRO A 442 -4.85 -18.65 9.75
CA PRO A 442 -5.32 -17.44 10.41
C PRO A 442 -4.61 -17.24 11.75
N GLY A 443 -4.18 -16.00 12.03
CA GLY A 443 -3.41 -15.67 13.23
C GLY A 443 -1.89 -15.92 13.10
N ASN A 444 -1.40 -16.29 11.92
CA ASN A 444 0.05 -16.31 11.65
C ASN A 444 0.65 -14.90 11.59
N GLY A 445 -0.11 -13.92 11.09
CA GLY A 445 0.27 -12.52 11.09
C GLY A 445 0.22 -11.91 12.48
N ARG A 446 1.06 -10.90 12.71
CA ARG A 446 1.16 -10.20 14.00
C ARG A 446 0.96 -8.70 13.79
N PHE A 447 0.43 -8.03 14.80
CA PHE A 447 0.50 -6.57 14.83
C PHE A 447 1.95 -6.11 15.00
N VAL A 448 2.42 -5.26 14.08
CA VAL A 448 3.78 -4.72 14.11
C VAL A 448 3.72 -3.25 14.47
N ARG A 449 4.20 -2.94 15.67
CA ARG A 449 4.31 -1.55 16.14
C ARG A 449 5.43 -0.82 15.40
N ARG A 450 5.24 0.46 15.16
CA ARG A 450 6.33 1.37 14.79
C ARG A 450 7.42 1.31 15.87
N ALA A 451 8.68 1.25 15.47
CA ALA A 451 9.80 1.36 16.40
C ALA A 451 9.75 2.71 17.13
N ALA A 452 10.03 2.72 18.42
CA ALA A 452 10.24 3.95 19.17
C ALA A 452 11.47 4.67 18.61
N HIS A 453 11.36 5.98 18.44
CA HIS A 453 12.47 6.85 18.02
C HIS A 453 13.45 7.06 19.16
#